data_f6698cba359e7df6a0d9675e26d1481d
#
_entry.id   f6698cba359e7df6a0d9675e26d1481d
#
_cell.length_a   1.000
_cell.length_b   1.000
_cell.length_c   1.000
_cell.angle_alpha   90.00
_cell.angle_beta   90.00
_cell.angle_gamma   90.00
#
_symmetry.space_group_name_H-M   'P 1'
#
loop_
_entity.id
_entity.type
_entity.pdbx_description
1 polymer ?
#
loop_
_entity_poly.entity_id
_entity_poly.type
_entity_poly.pdbx_seq_one_letter_code
_entity_poly.pdbx_strand_id
1 'polypeptide(L)'
;MTINTSENSTQHRVQFHGKAGEYFAIWLVNGLLTIITLGIYSAWATVRRRRYFYGNTEINGDRFDYHAQPIQILKGRLLVIAGIVLFYIVLAMSPTLGTILALAFAALIPIIVIRNWRYDAIMSSYRGIRFNYHCQTGRAYWVLLLCPILLLLAFYAVLAVAMFIGMRSDSPIIITLIVLALVVPGFAAVNGIMKMMQLDFYVNNMFFGKTAFKAELTKAAFIKFALISLLIFVPFLIAALSFMGSFIFTLYQIIMMGADADTIAMMLLSNVFNMVMMFVVALLGVLVSSSYLVVAQRNYLFNQTSLNGGVKLHSSMQTMSYMGLLITNSLITIFSLGWAAPVAEIRHARYIANATAVEGDLALLHVQAHQDTANSALAEEAVQALDLGVGL
;
A
#
# COMPACT_ATOMS: atom_id res chain seq x y z
N MET A 1 16.04 -0.89 -50.48
CA MET A 1 15.79 0.39 -49.77
C MET A 1 15.09 0.05 -48.49
N THR A 2 15.82 -0.29 -47.45
CA THR A 2 15.30 -0.62 -46.12
C THR A 2 15.02 0.69 -45.39
N ILE A 3 13.78 1.00 -45.22
CA ILE A 3 13.32 2.14 -44.39
C ILE A 3 13.61 1.77 -42.95
N ASN A 4 14.70 2.29 -42.38
CA ASN A 4 14.94 2.31 -40.95
C ASN A 4 13.95 3.33 -40.34
N THR A 5 12.79 2.87 -39.97
CA THR A 5 11.93 3.57 -39.01
C THR A 5 12.54 3.37 -37.63
N SER A 6 13.53 4.20 -37.28
CA SER A 6 13.81 4.51 -35.87
C SER A 6 12.56 5.20 -35.32
N GLU A 7 11.65 4.44 -34.71
CA GLU A 7 10.56 4.98 -33.89
C GLU A 7 11.23 5.84 -32.82
N ASN A 8 11.22 7.17 -33.03
CA ASN A 8 11.45 8.14 -31.98
C ASN A 8 10.28 8.00 -30.99
N SER A 9 10.37 7.04 -30.08
CA SER A 9 9.42 6.91 -29.00
C SER A 9 9.58 8.14 -28.10
N THR A 10 8.64 9.08 -28.21
CA THR A 10 8.63 10.30 -27.39
C THR A 10 8.31 9.92 -25.94
N GLN A 11 9.29 10.16 -25.06
CA GLN A 11 9.13 9.92 -23.63
C GLN A 11 8.54 11.18 -22.97
N HIS A 12 7.33 11.05 -22.44
CA HIS A 12 6.63 12.12 -21.72
C HIS A 12 6.79 11.92 -20.21
N ARG A 13 7.48 12.84 -19.54
CA ARG A 13 7.64 12.81 -18.07
C ARG A 13 6.40 13.35 -17.40
N VAL A 14 6.01 12.70 -16.30
CA VAL A 14 4.97 13.21 -15.41
C VAL A 14 5.51 14.41 -14.65
N GLN A 15 4.73 15.48 -14.58
CA GLN A 15 5.05 16.71 -13.84
C GLN A 15 4.02 16.93 -12.73
N PHE A 16 4.47 17.48 -11.60
CA PHE A 16 3.61 17.82 -10.49
C PHE A 16 3.78 19.31 -10.13
N HIS A 17 2.71 20.07 -10.28
CA HIS A 17 2.69 21.54 -10.14
C HIS A 17 2.21 22.00 -8.76
N GLY A 18 1.78 21.08 -7.90
CA GLY A 18 1.25 21.44 -6.58
C GLY A 18 2.28 22.14 -5.70
N LYS A 19 1.81 23.16 -4.95
CA LYS A 19 2.62 23.98 -4.04
C LYS A 19 2.24 23.71 -2.60
N ALA A 20 3.26 23.64 -1.72
CA ALA A 20 3.06 23.33 -0.31
C ALA A 20 2.17 24.36 0.40
N GLY A 21 2.30 25.65 0.11
CA GLY A 21 1.48 26.70 0.72
C GLY A 21 -0.01 26.62 0.34
N GLU A 22 -0.32 26.37 -0.94
CA GLU A 22 -1.69 26.17 -1.41
C GLU A 22 -2.32 24.93 -0.76
N TYR A 23 -1.57 23.84 -0.71
CA TYR A 23 -2.07 22.61 -0.11
C TYR A 23 -2.17 22.69 1.42
N PHE A 24 -1.28 23.43 2.08
CA PHE A 24 -1.37 23.71 3.52
C PHE A 24 -2.71 24.35 3.91
N ALA A 25 -3.15 25.37 3.15
CA ALA A 25 -4.43 26.02 3.40
C ALA A 25 -5.60 25.03 3.26
N ILE A 26 -5.57 24.16 2.22
CA ILE A 26 -6.57 23.11 2.02
C ILE A 26 -6.55 22.11 3.20
N TRP A 27 -5.37 21.66 3.60
CA TRP A 27 -5.16 20.70 4.67
C TRP A 27 -5.66 21.24 6.01
N LEU A 28 -5.31 22.50 6.34
CA LEU A 28 -5.71 23.15 7.58
C LEU A 28 -7.23 23.27 7.70
N VAL A 29 -7.89 23.80 6.66
CA VAL A 29 -9.35 23.93 6.61
C VAL A 29 -10.02 22.54 6.72
N ASN A 30 -9.50 21.56 5.99
CA ASN A 30 -10.00 20.19 6.04
C ASN A 30 -9.86 19.58 7.44
N GLY A 31 -8.73 19.80 8.11
CA GLY A 31 -8.47 19.33 9.48
C GLY A 31 -9.45 19.96 10.48
N LEU A 32 -9.55 21.28 10.49
CA LEU A 32 -10.46 22.02 11.36
C LEU A 32 -11.92 21.57 11.18
N LEU A 33 -12.41 21.54 9.95
CA LEU A 33 -13.79 21.12 9.68
C LEU A 33 -14.02 19.64 10.03
N THR A 34 -13.03 18.78 9.88
CA THR A 34 -13.14 17.37 10.29
C THR A 34 -13.25 17.24 11.81
N ILE A 35 -12.49 18.03 12.58
CA ILE A 35 -12.57 18.04 14.04
C ILE A 35 -13.94 18.58 14.49
N ILE A 36 -14.36 19.75 13.99
CA ILE A 36 -15.61 20.41 14.36
C ILE A 36 -16.83 19.50 14.03
N THR A 37 -16.79 18.75 12.94
CA THR A 37 -17.90 17.88 12.53
C THR A 37 -17.73 16.43 13.06
N LEU A 38 -16.86 16.18 14.03
CA LEU A 38 -16.59 14.86 14.60
C LEU A 38 -16.32 13.78 13.53
N GLY A 39 -15.56 14.16 12.48
CA GLY A 39 -15.16 13.26 11.41
C GLY A 39 -16.09 13.21 10.18
N ILE A 40 -17.31 13.75 10.23
CA ILE A 40 -18.25 13.74 9.10
C ILE A 40 -17.63 14.42 7.87
N TYR A 41 -17.00 15.60 8.04
CA TYR A 41 -16.38 16.35 6.95
C TYR A 41 -15.18 15.61 6.30
N SER A 42 -14.67 14.58 6.91
CA SER A 42 -13.52 13.81 6.37
C SER A 42 -13.76 13.24 4.96
N ALA A 43 -15.02 13.03 4.56
CA ALA A 43 -15.38 12.62 3.20
C ALA A 43 -15.10 13.75 2.18
N TRP A 44 -15.50 14.98 2.51
CA TRP A 44 -15.21 16.19 1.70
C TRP A 44 -13.71 16.48 1.65
N ALA A 45 -13.04 16.37 2.79
CA ALA A 45 -11.58 16.51 2.90
C ALA A 45 -10.85 15.54 1.94
N THR A 46 -11.29 14.27 1.89
CA THR A 46 -10.71 13.26 0.99
C THR A 46 -10.87 13.64 -0.48
N VAL A 47 -12.08 14.06 -0.90
CA VAL A 47 -12.33 14.45 -2.29
C VAL A 47 -11.53 15.71 -2.65
N ARG A 48 -11.52 16.73 -1.77
CA ARG A 48 -10.79 17.97 -2.01
C ARG A 48 -9.28 17.74 -2.12
N ARG A 49 -8.71 16.86 -1.26
CA ARG A 49 -7.32 16.43 -1.33
C ARG A 49 -7.02 15.73 -2.66
N ARG A 50 -7.81 14.73 -3.06
CA ARG A 50 -7.60 13.97 -4.30
C ARG A 50 -7.72 14.91 -5.53
N ARG A 51 -8.72 15.77 -5.60
CA ARG A 51 -8.84 16.76 -6.69
C ARG A 51 -7.63 17.68 -6.80
N TYR A 52 -7.06 18.11 -5.66
CA TYR A 52 -5.85 18.92 -5.68
C TYR A 52 -4.66 18.16 -6.28
N PHE A 53 -4.43 16.91 -5.84
CA PHE A 53 -3.30 16.12 -6.36
C PHE A 53 -3.48 15.73 -7.83
N TYR A 54 -4.65 15.27 -8.24
CA TYR A 54 -4.94 14.92 -9.63
C TYR A 54 -4.84 16.14 -10.54
N GLY A 55 -5.50 17.25 -10.21
CA GLY A 55 -5.48 18.48 -11.01
C GLY A 55 -4.11 19.17 -11.07
N ASN A 56 -3.16 18.79 -10.21
CA ASN A 56 -1.77 19.26 -10.26
C ASN A 56 -0.80 18.23 -10.85
N THR A 57 -1.27 17.06 -11.28
CA THR A 57 -0.47 16.06 -11.99
C THR A 57 -0.72 16.18 -13.48
N GLU A 58 0.35 16.31 -14.26
CA GLU A 58 0.32 16.58 -15.69
C GLU A 58 1.18 15.59 -16.47
N ILE A 59 0.69 15.17 -17.64
CA ILE A 59 1.46 14.44 -18.65
C ILE A 59 1.22 15.11 -20.00
N ASN A 60 2.27 15.48 -20.70
CA ASN A 60 2.21 16.06 -22.05
C ASN A 60 1.27 17.27 -22.17
N GLY A 61 1.25 18.15 -21.16
CA GLY A 61 0.41 19.37 -21.15
C GLY A 61 -1.01 19.17 -20.62
N ASP A 62 -1.47 17.92 -20.42
CA ASP A 62 -2.81 17.63 -19.91
C ASP A 62 -2.78 17.14 -18.47
N ARG A 63 -3.76 17.57 -17.70
CA ARG A 63 -3.91 17.24 -16.29
C ARG A 63 -4.90 16.11 -16.06
N PHE A 64 -4.72 15.42 -14.95
CA PHE A 64 -5.71 14.46 -14.46
C PHE A 64 -6.85 15.16 -13.75
N ASP A 65 -8.02 14.51 -13.72
CA ASP A 65 -9.20 14.96 -13.01
C ASP A 65 -9.75 13.88 -12.06
N TYR A 66 -10.47 14.33 -11.02
CA TYR A 66 -11.10 13.44 -10.04
C TYR A 66 -12.53 13.85 -9.76
N HIS A 67 -13.50 12.99 -10.10
CA HIS A 67 -14.93 13.29 -10.18
C HIS A 67 -15.77 12.79 -8.99
N ALA A 68 -15.15 12.16 -7.98
CA ALA A 68 -15.88 11.60 -6.84
C ALA A 68 -16.73 12.61 -6.09
N GLN A 69 -17.89 12.15 -5.59
CA GLN A 69 -18.78 12.90 -4.75
C GLN A 69 -18.57 12.56 -3.27
N PRO A 70 -18.42 13.56 -2.37
CA PRO A 70 -18.19 13.32 -0.94
C PRO A 70 -19.26 12.47 -0.25
N ILE A 71 -20.53 12.67 -0.65
CA ILE A 71 -21.68 11.95 -0.07
C ILE A 71 -21.58 10.45 -0.28
N GLN A 72 -21.07 9.98 -1.44
CA GLN A 72 -20.88 8.55 -1.70
C GLN A 72 -19.84 7.96 -0.75
N ILE A 73 -18.74 8.67 -0.53
CA ILE A 73 -17.70 8.27 0.43
C ILE A 73 -18.24 8.24 1.86
N LEU A 74 -19.05 9.24 2.23
CA LEU A 74 -19.67 9.31 3.56
C LEU A 74 -20.63 8.13 3.81
N LYS A 75 -21.49 7.80 2.83
CA LYS A 75 -22.41 6.64 2.94
C LYS A 75 -21.62 5.35 3.16
N GLY A 76 -20.54 5.12 2.42
CA GLY A 76 -19.68 3.95 2.60
C GLY A 76 -19.03 3.91 3.99
N ARG A 77 -18.54 5.03 4.51
CA ARG A 77 -17.96 5.11 5.87
C ARG A 77 -18.99 4.84 6.94
N LEU A 78 -20.19 5.41 6.83
CA LEU A 78 -21.27 5.16 7.80
C LEU A 78 -21.67 3.68 7.85
N LEU A 79 -21.71 3.03 6.69
CA LEU A 79 -21.98 1.59 6.63
C LEU A 79 -20.90 0.77 7.34
N VAL A 80 -19.61 1.10 7.12
CA VAL A 80 -18.50 0.44 7.80
C VAL A 80 -18.56 0.67 9.31
N ILE A 81 -18.83 1.91 9.76
CA ILE A 81 -18.98 2.23 11.18
C ILE A 81 -20.14 1.44 11.79
N ALA A 82 -21.29 1.39 11.12
CA ALA A 82 -22.45 0.61 11.57
C ALA A 82 -22.11 -0.89 11.68
N GLY A 83 -21.37 -1.43 10.71
CA GLY A 83 -20.87 -2.80 10.75
C GLY A 83 -19.94 -3.08 11.93
N ILE A 84 -19.01 -2.15 12.22
CA ILE A 84 -18.09 -2.25 13.36
C ILE A 84 -18.88 -2.21 14.69
N VAL A 85 -19.82 -1.27 14.84
CA VAL A 85 -20.66 -1.17 16.04
C VAL A 85 -21.48 -2.45 16.25
N LEU A 86 -22.12 -2.95 15.17
CA LEU A 86 -22.85 -4.22 15.21
C LEU A 86 -21.95 -5.39 15.64
N PHE A 87 -20.73 -5.45 15.10
CA PHE A 87 -19.75 -6.47 15.46
C PHE A 87 -19.43 -6.45 16.96
N TYR A 88 -19.14 -5.28 17.53
CA TYR A 88 -18.83 -5.18 18.96
C TYR A 88 -20.03 -5.49 19.85
N ILE A 89 -21.26 -5.11 19.47
CA ILE A 89 -22.48 -5.46 20.18
C ILE A 89 -22.66 -6.98 20.21
N VAL A 90 -22.55 -7.64 19.04
CA VAL A 90 -22.70 -9.09 18.92
C VAL A 90 -21.62 -9.83 19.69
N LEU A 91 -20.36 -9.34 19.60
CA LEU A 91 -19.23 -9.92 20.33
C LEU A 91 -19.41 -9.84 21.85
N ALA A 92 -19.97 -8.72 22.37
CA ALA A 92 -20.25 -8.54 23.79
C ALA A 92 -21.41 -9.46 24.27
N MET A 93 -22.40 -9.74 23.41
CA MET A 93 -23.51 -10.65 23.73
C MET A 93 -23.10 -12.12 23.69
N SER A 94 -22.28 -12.50 22.69
CA SER A 94 -21.80 -13.87 22.50
C SER A 94 -20.48 -13.89 21.69
N PRO A 95 -19.37 -14.32 22.30
CA PRO A 95 -18.10 -14.47 21.58
C PRO A 95 -18.19 -15.40 20.37
N THR A 96 -19.01 -16.45 20.45
CA THR A 96 -19.20 -17.39 19.33
C THR A 96 -19.89 -16.71 18.13
N LEU A 97 -20.99 -15.96 18.38
CA LEU A 97 -21.66 -15.21 17.32
C LEU A 97 -20.76 -14.10 16.77
N GLY A 98 -19.99 -13.44 17.63
CA GLY A 98 -18.98 -12.45 17.21
C GLY A 98 -17.95 -13.06 16.27
N THR A 99 -17.44 -14.26 16.55
CA THR A 99 -16.50 -14.95 15.67
C THR A 99 -17.14 -15.31 14.32
N ILE A 100 -18.38 -15.80 14.30
CA ILE A 100 -19.10 -16.09 13.05
C ILE A 100 -19.27 -14.82 12.21
N LEU A 101 -19.65 -13.70 12.85
CA LEU A 101 -19.81 -12.41 12.18
C LEU A 101 -18.46 -11.87 11.64
N ALA A 102 -17.37 -12.05 12.37
CA ALA A 102 -16.02 -11.72 11.89
C ALA A 102 -15.64 -12.51 10.63
N LEU A 103 -15.94 -13.81 10.61
CA LEU A 103 -15.71 -14.65 9.42
C LEU A 103 -16.57 -14.20 8.23
N ALA A 104 -17.84 -13.82 8.48
CA ALA A 104 -18.70 -13.27 7.45
C ALA A 104 -18.15 -11.95 6.89
N PHE A 105 -17.67 -11.05 7.73
CA PHE A 105 -17.01 -9.82 7.28
C PHE A 105 -15.71 -10.10 6.51
N ALA A 106 -14.90 -11.05 6.98
CA ALA A 106 -13.68 -11.47 6.25
C ALA A 106 -14.02 -11.99 4.84
N ALA A 107 -15.11 -12.74 4.69
CA ALA A 107 -15.57 -13.22 3.40
C ALA A 107 -16.03 -12.08 2.46
N LEU A 108 -16.44 -10.92 2.97
CA LEU A 108 -16.81 -9.75 2.16
C LEU A 108 -15.61 -8.92 1.70
N ILE A 109 -14.42 -9.08 2.31
CA ILE A 109 -13.23 -8.27 2.00
C ILE A 109 -12.91 -8.24 0.49
N PRO A 110 -12.87 -9.37 -0.26
CA PRO A 110 -12.55 -9.33 -1.68
C PRO A 110 -13.52 -8.47 -2.48
N ILE A 111 -14.82 -8.55 -2.18
CA ILE A 111 -15.86 -7.74 -2.86
C ILE A 111 -15.66 -6.25 -2.55
N ILE A 112 -15.41 -5.90 -1.30
CA ILE A 112 -15.18 -4.51 -0.89
C ILE A 112 -13.94 -3.94 -1.60
N VAL A 113 -12.85 -4.71 -1.67
CA VAL A 113 -11.61 -4.28 -2.31
C VAL A 113 -11.81 -4.03 -3.80
N ILE A 114 -12.44 -4.96 -4.54
CA ILE A 114 -12.66 -4.78 -5.99
C ILE A 114 -13.63 -3.63 -6.29
N ARG A 115 -14.65 -3.42 -5.47
CA ARG A 115 -15.56 -2.29 -5.59
C ARG A 115 -14.84 -0.96 -5.35
N ASN A 116 -13.97 -0.90 -4.33
CA ASN A 116 -13.16 0.28 -4.06
C ASN A 116 -12.18 0.59 -5.22
N TRP A 117 -11.51 -0.42 -5.78
CA TRP A 117 -10.63 -0.24 -6.93
C TRP A 117 -11.39 0.24 -8.17
N ARG A 118 -12.57 -0.35 -8.43
CA ARG A 118 -13.45 0.09 -9.52
C ARG A 118 -13.92 1.52 -9.32
N TYR A 119 -14.37 1.88 -8.12
CA TYR A 119 -14.78 3.24 -7.79
C TYR A 119 -13.65 4.26 -8.02
N ASP A 120 -12.46 3.99 -7.49
CA ASP A 120 -11.29 4.88 -7.64
C ASP A 120 -10.89 5.03 -9.13
N ALA A 121 -10.96 3.96 -9.92
CA ALA A 121 -10.70 3.99 -11.35
C ALA A 121 -11.72 4.88 -12.08
N ILE A 122 -13.02 4.61 -11.93
CA ILE A 122 -14.09 5.36 -12.63
C ILE A 122 -14.10 6.84 -12.25
N MET A 123 -13.73 7.18 -11.01
CA MET A 123 -13.67 8.57 -10.55
C MET A 123 -12.43 9.32 -11.04
N SER A 124 -11.47 8.64 -11.64
CA SER A 124 -10.24 9.21 -12.19
C SER A 124 -10.36 9.35 -13.71
N SER A 125 -9.91 10.48 -14.25
CA SER A 125 -9.86 10.68 -15.71
C SER A 125 -8.57 11.38 -16.15
N TYR A 126 -8.20 11.17 -17.41
CA TYR A 126 -7.13 11.86 -18.10
C TYR A 126 -7.63 12.24 -19.51
N ARG A 127 -7.49 13.51 -19.90
CA ARG A 127 -8.04 14.03 -21.17
C ARG A 127 -9.55 13.77 -21.38
N GLY A 128 -10.32 13.79 -20.29
CA GLY A 128 -11.77 13.50 -20.34
C GLY A 128 -12.14 12.02 -20.42
N ILE A 129 -11.16 11.12 -20.60
CA ILE A 129 -11.37 9.67 -20.63
C ILE A 129 -11.20 9.11 -19.24
N ARG A 130 -12.20 8.36 -18.77
CA ARG A 130 -12.17 7.72 -17.45
C ARG A 130 -11.39 6.42 -17.47
N PHE A 131 -10.72 6.14 -16.36
CA PHE A 131 -10.22 4.80 -16.07
C PHE A 131 -11.39 3.89 -15.70
N ASN A 132 -11.21 2.59 -15.87
CA ASN A 132 -12.19 1.59 -15.46
C ASN A 132 -11.49 0.35 -14.88
N TYR A 133 -12.24 -0.48 -14.17
CA TYR A 133 -11.73 -1.71 -13.56
C TYR A 133 -12.75 -2.83 -13.71
N HIS A 134 -12.39 -3.89 -14.42
CA HIS A 134 -13.24 -5.05 -14.67
C HIS A 134 -12.53 -6.31 -14.27
N CYS A 135 -13.10 -7.08 -13.35
CA CYS A 135 -12.53 -8.36 -12.93
C CYS A 135 -13.62 -9.40 -12.66
N GLN A 136 -13.23 -10.67 -12.73
CA GLN A 136 -14.08 -11.76 -12.31
C GLN A 136 -14.06 -11.91 -10.78
N THR A 137 -15.23 -11.93 -10.15
CA THR A 137 -15.36 -12.03 -8.68
C THR A 137 -14.71 -13.29 -8.12
N GLY A 138 -14.85 -14.44 -8.78
CA GLY A 138 -14.21 -15.70 -8.35
C GLY A 138 -12.68 -15.61 -8.31
N ARG A 139 -12.07 -14.93 -9.31
CA ARG A 139 -10.62 -14.68 -9.33
C ARG A 139 -10.19 -13.72 -8.23
N ALA A 140 -11.03 -12.75 -7.88
CA ALA A 140 -10.77 -11.84 -6.74
C ALA A 140 -10.73 -12.62 -5.41
N TYR A 141 -11.67 -13.53 -5.16
CA TYR A 141 -11.65 -14.40 -3.99
C TYR A 141 -10.39 -15.27 -3.94
N TRP A 142 -10.00 -15.83 -5.09
CA TRP A 142 -8.77 -16.62 -5.16
C TRP A 142 -7.55 -15.79 -4.78
N VAL A 143 -7.37 -14.61 -5.39
CA VAL A 143 -6.15 -13.79 -5.21
C VAL A 143 -6.11 -13.08 -3.86
N LEU A 144 -7.25 -12.57 -3.38
CA LEU A 144 -7.28 -11.71 -2.19
C LEU A 144 -7.56 -12.47 -0.89
N LEU A 145 -8.13 -13.68 -0.96
CA LEU A 145 -8.52 -14.44 0.23
C LEU A 145 -7.93 -15.85 0.25
N LEU A 146 -8.27 -16.70 -0.72
CA LEU A 146 -7.94 -18.13 -0.67
C LEU A 146 -6.44 -18.39 -0.82
N CYS A 147 -5.80 -17.83 -1.82
CA CYS A 147 -4.38 -18.03 -2.06
C CYS A 147 -3.49 -17.53 -0.90
N PRO A 148 -3.70 -16.31 -0.35
CA PRO A 148 -3.02 -15.87 0.88
C PRO A 148 -3.15 -16.85 2.04
N ILE A 149 -4.39 -17.32 2.33
CA ILE A 149 -4.64 -18.27 3.40
C ILE A 149 -3.89 -19.59 3.16
N LEU A 150 -3.99 -20.15 1.96
CA LEU A 150 -3.31 -21.40 1.61
C LEU A 150 -1.78 -21.28 1.67
N LEU A 151 -1.21 -20.17 1.21
CA LEU A 151 0.24 -19.92 1.31
C LEU A 151 0.69 -19.81 2.77
N LEU A 152 -0.06 -19.13 3.62
CA LEU A 152 0.23 -19.03 5.05
C LEU A 152 0.10 -20.39 5.74
N LEU A 153 -0.96 -21.15 5.46
CA LEU A 153 -1.14 -22.49 6.02
C LEU A 153 0.00 -23.43 5.60
N ALA A 154 0.39 -23.41 4.32
CA ALA A 154 1.52 -24.19 3.83
C ALA A 154 2.83 -23.79 4.51
N PHE A 155 3.07 -22.49 4.69
CA PHE A 155 4.25 -21.97 5.38
C PHE A 155 4.29 -22.41 6.84
N TYR A 156 3.19 -22.26 7.59
CA TYR A 156 3.13 -22.70 8.98
C TYR A 156 3.21 -24.22 9.12
N ALA A 157 2.64 -24.98 8.18
CA ALA A 157 2.77 -26.45 8.16
C ALA A 157 4.24 -26.87 7.99
N VAL A 158 4.98 -26.23 7.07
CA VAL A 158 6.43 -26.49 6.89
C VAL A 158 7.20 -26.16 8.17
N LEU A 159 6.91 -25.02 8.80
CA LEU A 159 7.55 -24.64 10.07
C LEU A 159 7.22 -25.63 11.19
N ALA A 160 5.97 -26.06 11.32
CA ALA A 160 5.56 -27.03 12.33
C ALA A 160 6.30 -28.38 12.18
N VAL A 161 6.43 -28.87 10.93
CA VAL A 161 7.19 -30.09 10.64
C VAL A 161 8.69 -29.89 10.98
N ALA A 162 9.27 -28.76 10.60
CA ALA A 162 10.67 -28.45 10.89
C ALA A 162 10.93 -28.34 12.40
N MET A 163 10.02 -27.70 13.15
CA MET A 163 10.11 -27.64 14.61
C MET A 163 9.96 -29.03 15.24
N PHE A 164 9.03 -29.85 14.76
CA PHE A 164 8.84 -31.23 15.25
C PHE A 164 10.08 -32.08 15.02
N ILE A 165 10.74 -31.99 13.87
CA ILE A 165 12.01 -32.68 13.59
C ILE A 165 13.15 -32.12 14.47
N GLY A 166 13.20 -30.79 14.61
CA GLY A 166 14.21 -30.11 15.43
C GLY A 166 14.14 -30.48 16.90
N MET A 167 12.92 -30.64 17.46
CA MET A 167 12.73 -31.07 18.87
C MET A 167 13.26 -32.46 19.18
N ARG A 168 13.54 -33.28 18.15
CA ARG A 168 14.21 -34.59 18.33
C ARG A 168 15.73 -34.47 18.40
N SER A 169 16.29 -33.31 18.05
CA SER A 169 17.70 -33.04 18.27
C SER A 169 17.86 -32.38 19.65
N ASP A 170 18.70 -32.92 20.52
CA ASP A 170 18.94 -32.35 21.86
C ASP A 170 19.69 -31.00 21.83
N SER A 171 19.88 -30.43 20.67
CA SER A 171 20.62 -29.18 20.48
C SER A 171 19.69 -28.00 20.11
N PRO A 172 19.48 -27.03 21.02
CA PRO A 172 18.73 -25.81 20.74
C PRO A 172 19.28 -24.99 19.56
N ILE A 173 20.60 -25.07 19.33
CA ILE A 173 21.28 -24.36 18.25
C ILE A 173 20.81 -24.89 16.89
N ILE A 174 20.71 -26.21 16.74
CA ILE A 174 20.26 -26.85 15.49
C ILE A 174 18.81 -26.43 15.20
N ILE A 175 17.93 -26.43 16.20
CA ILE A 175 16.54 -25.98 16.07
C ILE A 175 16.49 -24.53 15.58
N THR A 176 17.25 -23.64 16.23
CA THR A 176 17.31 -22.23 15.89
C THR A 176 17.79 -22.01 14.45
N LEU A 177 18.84 -22.72 14.02
CA LEU A 177 19.36 -22.61 12.66
C LEU A 177 18.36 -23.11 11.61
N ILE A 178 17.67 -24.22 11.86
CA ILE A 178 16.64 -24.76 10.96
C ILE A 178 15.48 -23.76 10.83
N VAL A 179 14.98 -23.24 11.97
CA VAL A 179 13.90 -22.26 11.97
C VAL A 179 14.30 -21.00 11.21
N LEU A 180 15.49 -20.46 11.48
CA LEU A 180 15.97 -19.25 10.80
C LEU A 180 16.14 -19.46 9.29
N ALA A 181 16.70 -20.61 8.88
CA ALA A 181 16.89 -20.96 7.47
C ALA A 181 15.57 -21.13 6.69
N LEU A 182 14.48 -21.47 7.38
CA LEU A 182 13.16 -21.63 6.77
C LEU A 182 12.29 -20.37 6.87
N VAL A 183 12.35 -19.66 8.01
CA VAL A 183 11.50 -18.48 8.26
C VAL A 183 11.82 -17.36 7.28
N VAL A 184 13.09 -17.01 7.10
CA VAL A 184 13.47 -15.85 6.27
C VAL A 184 13.10 -16.07 4.80
N PRO A 185 13.55 -17.15 4.11
CA PRO A 185 13.20 -17.36 2.72
C PRO A 185 11.71 -17.73 2.53
N GLY A 186 11.12 -18.47 3.47
CA GLY A 186 9.70 -18.83 3.42
C GLY A 186 8.79 -17.62 3.54
N PHE A 187 9.07 -16.72 4.48
CA PHE A 187 8.32 -15.46 4.62
C PHE A 187 8.51 -14.56 3.40
N ALA A 188 9.71 -14.46 2.84
CA ALA A 188 9.97 -13.75 1.59
C ALA A 188 9.18 -14.34 0.43
N ALA A 189 9.13 -15.67 0.31
CA ALA A 189 8.38 -16.35 -0.72
C ALA A 189 6.87 -16.08 -0.62
N VAL A 190 6.29 -16.24 0.57
CA VAL A 190 4.86 -15.97 0.80
C VAL A 190 4.51 -14.53 0.45
N ASN A 191 5.23 -13.56 1.04
CA ASN A 191 4.96 -12.14 0.78
C ASN A 191 5.20 -11.75 -0.68
N GLY A 192 6.27 -12.24 -1.30
CA GLY A 192 6.58 -11.98 -2.70
C GLY A 192 5.51 -12.51 -3.64
N ILE A 193 5.06 -13.76 -3.45
CA ILE A 193 4.00 -14.36 -4.26
C ILE A 193 2.68 -13.61 -4.08
N MET A 194 2.27 -13.36 -2.82
CA MET A 194 1.03 -12.63 -2.53
C MET A 194 1.03 -11.24 -3.17
N LYS A 195 2.12 -10.50 -3.02
CA LYS A 195 2.23 -9.14 -3.58
C LYS A 195 2.20 -9.14 -5.10
N MET A 196 2.93 -10.08 -5.73
CA MET A 196 2.91 -10.23 -7.19
C MET A 196 1.50 -10.54 -7.68
N MET A 197 0.80 -11.50 -7.09
CA MET A 197 -0.55 -11.89 -7.50
C MET A 197 -1.56 -10.73 -7.35
N GLN A 198 -1.45 -9.95 -6.27
CA GLN A 198 -2.30 -8.78 -6.05
C GLN A 198 -2.06 -7.68 -7.09
N LEU A 199 -0.78 -7.38 -7.40
CA LEU A 199 -0.44 -6.35 -8.38
C LEU A 199 -0.76 -6.79 -9.82
N ASP A 200 -0.49 -8.05 -10.16
CA ASP A 200 -0.86 -8.65 -11.43
C ASP A 200 -2.39 -8.59 -11.64
N PHE A 201 -3.15 -9.00 -10.63
CA PHE A 201 -4.60 -8.94 -10.65
C PHE A 201 -5.13 -7.50 -10.73
N TYR A 202 -4.50 -6.55 -10.03
CA TYR A 202 -4.89 -5.14 -10.06
C TYR A 202 -4.65 -4.52 -11.44
N VAL A 203 -3.42 -4.64 -11.98
CA VAL A 203 -3.04 -3.96 -13.23
C VAL A 203 -3.71 -4.58 -14.45
N ASN A 204 -3.73 -5.92 -14.57
CA ASN A 204 -4.29 -6.62 -15.73
C ASN A 204 -5.83 -6.54 -15.82
N ASN A 205 -6.51 -5.98 -14.81
CA ASN A 205 -7.95 -5.72 -14.85
C ASN A 205 -8.27 -4.22 -14.90
N MET A 206 -7.25 -3.36 -15.06
CA MET A 206 -7.40 -1.92 -15.21
C MET A 206 -7.50 -1.54 -16.70
N PHE A 207 -8.31 -0.52 -16.99
CA PHE A 207 -8.55 -0.02 -18.34
C PHE A 207 -8.44 1.51 -18.36
N PHE A 208 -8.01 2.04 -19.48
CA PHE A 208 -8.13 3.44 -19.85
C PHE A 208 -9.10 3.56 -21.02
N GLY A 209 -10.31 4.07 -20.76
CA GLY A 209 -11.43 3.88 -21.68
C GLY A 209 -11.72 2.39 -21.88
N LYS A 210 -11.56 1.90 -23.10
CA LYS A 210 -11.67 0.46 -23.45
C LYS A 210 -10.30 -0.23 -23.56
N THR A 211 -9.19 0.49 -23.51
CA THR A 211 -7.85 -0.06 -23.67
C THR A 211 -7.34 -0.67 -22.38
N ALA A 212 -7.00 -1.95 -22.38
CA ALA A 212 -6.55 -2.66 -21.21
C ALA A 212 -5.07 -2.38 -20.92
N PHE A 213 -4.75 -2.23 -19.63
CA PHE A 213 -3.37 -2.35 -19.16
C PHE A 213 -2.95 -3.81 -19.14
N LYS A 214 -1.68 -4.04 -19.45
CA LYS A 214 -1.07 -5.36 -19.41
C LYS A 214 0.28 -5.28 -18.72
N ALA A 215 0.47 -6.11 -17.69
CA ALA A 215 1.72 -6.26 -16.98
C ALA A 215 2.17 -7.72 -16.98
N GLU A 216 3.45 -7.98 -17.26
CA GLU A 216 4.05 -9.31 -17.25
C GLU A 216 4.94 -9.46 -16.01
N LEU A 217 4.33 -9.85 -14.89
CA LEU A 217 5.00 -9.94 -13.60
C LEU A 217 5.43 -11.38 -13.30
N THR A 218 6.63 -11.56 -12.73
CA THR A 218 7.15 -12.87 -12.34
C THR A 218 7.22 -13.02 -10.83
N LYS A 219 6.83 -14.20 -10.33
CA LYS A 219 6.91 -14.54 -8.89
C LYS A 219 8.35 -14.45 -8.38
N ALA A 220 9.31 -14.92 -9.18
CA ALA A 220 10.73 -14.93 -8.83
C ALA A 220 11.28 -13.53 -8.54
N ALA A 221 10.90 -12.51 -9.32
CA ALA A 221 11.31 -11.13 -9.09
C ALA A 221 10.82 -10.61 -7.73
N PHE A 222 9.54 -10.82 -7.42
CA PHE A 222 8.95 -10.36 -6.16
C PHE A 222 9.48 -11.12 -4.94
N ILE A 223 9.74 -12.42 -5.05
CA ILE A 223 10.43 -13.20 -4.00
C ILE A 223 11.83 -12.65 -3.76
N LYS A 224 12.59 -12.37 -4.83
CA LYS A 224 13.92 -11.76 -4.76
C LYS A 224 13.87 -10.40 -4.05
N PHE A 225 12.93 -9.53 -4.40
CA PHE A 225 12.79 -8.22 -3.75
C PHE A 225 12.46 -8.36 -2.26
N ALA A 226 11.54 -9.25 -1.90
CA ALA A 226 11.19 -9.52 -0.51
C ALA A 226 12.38 -10.09 0.26
N LEU A 227 13.12 -11.04 -0.31
CA LEU A 227 14.31 -11.62 0.31
C LEU A 227 15.40 -10.57 0.55
N ILE A 228 15.73 -9.76 -0.44
CA ILE A 228 16.74 -8.69 -0.29
C ILE A 228 16.28 -7.68 0.77
N SER A 229 15.00 -7.29 0.78
CA SER A 229 14.45 -6.40 1.81
C SER A 229 14.60 -6.97 3.22
N LEU A 230 14.32 -8.27 3.41
CA LEU A 230 14.52 -8.96 4.68
C LEU A 230 16.00 -9.02 5.07
N LEU A 231 16.89 -9.34 4.13
CA LEU A 231 18.33 -9.35 4.38
C LEU A 231 18.88 -7.97 4.79
N ILE A 232 18.35 -6.89 4.20
CA ILE A 232 18.66 -5.51 4.62
C ILE A 232 18.15 -5.25 6.06
N PHE A 233 17.00 -5.81 6.44
CA PHE A 233 16.41 -5.61 7.76
C PHE A 233 17.14 -6.39 8.87
N VAL A 234 17.71 -7.56 8.57
CA VAL A 234 18.35 -8.48 9.56
C VAL A 234 19.38 -7.79 10.46
N PRO A 235 20.35 -6.99 9.97
CA PRO A 235 21.32 -6.32 10.84
C PRO A 235 20.65 -5.39 11.87
N PHE A 236 19.61 -4.66 11.46
CA PHE A 236 18.86 -3.79 12.36
C PHE A 236 18.06 -4.58 13.38
N LEU A 237 17.49 -5.71 12.97
CA LEU A 237 16.79 -6.62 13.88
C LEU A 237 17.74 -7.16 14.94
N ILE A 238 18.92 -7.64 14.55
CA ILE A 238 19.95 -8.14 15.51
C ILE A 238 20.35 -7.03 16.48
N ALA A 239 20.60 -5.82 15.98
CA ALA A 239 20.93 -4.68 16.83
C ALA A 239 19.78 -4.29 17.77
N ALA A 240 18.53 -4.28 17.30
CA ALA A 240 17.36 -4.02 18.13
C ALA A 240 17.17 -5.10 19.21
N LEU A 241 17.35 -6.38 18.86
CA LEU A 241 17.28 -7.50 19.80
C LEU A 241 18.37 -7.44 20.87
N SER A 242 19.56 -6.90 20.57
CA SER A 242 20.62 -6.74 21.57
C SER A 242 20.23 -5.71 22.65
N PHE A 243 19.58 -4.61 22.28
CA PHE A 243 19.00 -3.64 23.22
C PHE A 243 17.85 -4.24 24.04
N MET A 244 16.99 -5.05 23.40
CA MET A 244 15.91 -5.75 24.09
C MET A 244 16.46 -6.79 25.10
N GLY A 245 17.56 -7.47 24.78
CA GLY A 245 18.22 -8.43 25.67
C GLY A 245 18.64 -7.80 27.01
N SER A 246 19.17 -6.59 26.99
CA SER A 246 19.51 -5.86 28.22
C SER A 246 18.29 -5.56 29.10
N PHE A 247 17.17 -5.20 28.47
CA PHE A 247 15.90 -4.96 29.19
C PHE A 247 15.33 -6.25 29.78
N ILE A 248 15.33 -7.35 29.03
CA ILE A 248 14.90 -8.68 29.52
C ILE A 248 15.78 -9.12 30.70
N PHE A 249 17.09 -8.92 30.61
CA PHE A 249 18.02 -9.23 31.69
C PHE A 249 17.71 -8.41 32.96
N THR A 250 17.40 -7.14 32.82
CA THR A 250 16.97 -6.30 33.94
C THR A 250 15.66 -6.80 34.57
N LEU A 251 14.67 -7.18 33.77
CA LEU A 251 13.41 -7.77 34.30
C LEU A 251 13.68 -9.08 35.06
N TYR A 252 14.57 -9.91 34.54
CA TYR A 252 15.00 -11.13 35.22
C TYR A 252 15.64 -10.83 36.59
N GLN A 253 16.54 -9.83 36.66
CA GLN A 253 17.15 -9.41 37.94
C GLN A 253 16.10 -8.91 38.93
N ILE A 254 15.15 -8.06 38.52
CA ILE A 254 14.05 -7.55 39.36
C ILE A 254 13.26 -8.73 39.97
N ILE A 255 12.89 -9.71 39.15
CA ILE A 255 12.12 -10.89 39.60
C ILE A 255 12.91 -11.75 40.56
N MET A 256 14.23 -11.99 40.28
CA MET A 256 15.06 -12.88 41.08
C MET A 256 15.58 -12.26 42.39
N MET A 257 15.79 -10.94 42.43
CA MET A 257 16.28 -10.25 43.60
C MET A 257 15.17 -9.83 44.58
N GLY A 258 13.90 -9.90 44.18
CA GLY A 258 12.79 -9.44 45.02
C GLY A 258 12.95 -7.95 45.36
N ALA A 259 13.36 -7.13 44.39
CA ALA A 259 13.71 -5.74 44.58
C ALA A 259 12.53 -4.92 45.10
N ASP A 260 12.80 -3.93 45.95
CA ASP A 260 11.83 -2.96 46.41
C ASP A 260 11.43 -1.97 45.28
N ALA A 261 10.35 -1.22 45.50
CA ALA A 261 9.76 -0.34 44.50
C ALA A 261 10.75 0.70 43.95
N ASP A 262 11.62 1.24 44.82
CA ASP A 262 12.59 2.28 44.43
C ASP A 262 13.71 1.68 43.55
N THR A 263 14.18 0.51 43.90
CA THR A 263 15.18 -0.24 43.12
C THR A 263 14.61 -0.64 41.73
N ILE A 264 13.36 -1.09 41.69
CA ILE A 264 12.65 -1.37 40.43
C ILE A 264 12.57 -0.12 39.55
N ALA A 265 12.16 1.03 40.13
CA ALA A 265 12.07 2.27 39.40
C ALA A 265 13.42 2.70 38.81
N MET A 266 14.51 2.64 39.61
CA MET A 266 15.85 2.95 39.14
C MET A 266 16.33 2.00 38.03
N MET A 267 16.10 0.71 38.15
CA MET A 267 16.47 -0.29 37.15
C MET A 267 15.69 -0.10 35.82
N LEU A 268 14.41 0.21 35.89
CA LEU A 268 13.61 0.53 34.71
C LEU A 268 14.08 1.85 34.07
N LEU A 269 14.34 2.87 34.85
CA LEU A 269 14.84 4.16 34.36
C LEU A 269 16.19 4.02 33.65
N SER A 270 17.12 3.18 34.18
CA SER A 270 18.42 2.91 33.55
C SER A 270 18.30 2.24 32.19
N ASN A 271 17.19 1.55 31.93
CA ASN A 271 16.93 0.90 30.65
C ASN A 271 16.14 1.73 29.64
N VAL A 272 15.68 2.93 30.00
CA VAL A 272 14.94 3.83 29.07
C VAL A 272 15.75 4.08 27.80
N PHE A 273 17.07 4.34 27.94
CA PHE A 273 17.94 4.51 26.78
C PHE A 273 17.95 3.29 25.86
N ASN A 274 18.08 2.07 26.41
CA ASN A 274 18.07 0.84 25.63
C ASN A 274 16.72 0.62 24.93
N MET A 275 15.60 0.89 25.61
CA MET A 275 14.27 0.82 25.02
C MET A 275 14.11 1.82 23.86
N VAL A 276 14.52 3.06 24.05
CA VAL A 276 14.48 4.09 23.00
C VAL A 276 15.34 3.66 21.80
N MET A 277 16.58 3.22 22.06
CA MET A 277 17.49 2.77 21.01
C MET A 277 16.96 1.54 20.25
N MET A 278 16.32 0.59 20.94
CA MET A 278 15.63 -0.54 20.30
C MET A 278 14.60 -0.06 19.27
N PHE A 279 13.71 0.86 19.68
CA PHE A 279 12.69 1.41 18.77
C PHE A 279 13.30 2.22 17.62
N VAL A 280 14.31 3.06 17.89
CA VAL A 280 14.97 3.86 16.86
C VAL A 280 15.65 2.97 15.83
N VAL A 281 16.41 1.97 16.27
CA VAL A 281 17.10 1.03 15.37
C VAL A 281 16.11 0.18 14.57
N ALA A 282 15.05 -0.34 15.21
CA ALA A 282 14.01 -1.08 14.52
C ALA A 282 13.29 -0.22 13.47
N LEU A 283 12.95 1.02 13.81
CA LEU A 283 12.32 1.97 12.90
C LEU A 283 13.22 2.30 11.70
N LEU A 284 14.52 2.52 11.93
CA LEU A 284 15.48 2.72 10.85
C LEU A 284 15.58 1.50 9.94
N GLY A 285 15.61 0.31 10.52
CA GLY A 285 15.61 -0.94 9.77
C GLY A 285 14.38 -1.08 8.87
N VAL A 286 13.19 -0.82 9.40
CA VAL A 286 11.94 -0.83 8.63
C VAL A 286 11.98 0.22 7.52
N LEU A 287 12.47 1.42 7.80
CA LEU A 287 12.52 2.52 6.85
C LEU A 287 13.48 2.22 5.68
N VAL A 288 14.67 1.69 5.97
CA VAL A 288 15.67 1.34 4.95
C VAL A 288 15.18 0.17 4.10
N SER A 289 14.73 -0.92 4.73
CA SER A 289 14.29 -2.12 4.03
C SER A 289 13.01 -1.90 3.21
N SER A 290 12.04 -1.14 3.75
CA SER A 290 10.82 -0.80 3.02
C SER A 290 11.08 0.16 1.86
N SER A 291 12.03 1.09 2.00
CA SER A 291 12.44 1.99 0.89
C SER A 291 12.94 1.19 -0.31
N TYR A 292 13.82 0.21 -0.07
CA TYR A 292 14.28 -0.69 -1.12
C TYR A 292 13.10 -1.45 -1.76
N LEU A 293 12.25 -2.05 -0.93
CA LEU A 293 11.14 -2.89 -1.40
C LEU A 293 10.15 -2.10 -2.27
N VAL A 294 9.76 -0.91 -1.81
CA VAL A 294 8.84 -0.02 -2.55
C VAL A 294 9.43 0.40 -3.89
N VAL A 295 10.70 0.81 -3.91
CA VAL A 295 11.38 1.25 -5.14
C VAL A 295 11.54 0.09 -6.13
N ALA A 296 12.02 -1.07 -5.67
CA ALA A 296 12.21 -2.23 -6.52
C ALA A 296 10.89 -2.74 -7.13
N GLN A 297 9.85 -2.88 -6.31
CA GLN A 297 8.54 -3.31 -6.77
C GLN A 297 7.90 -2.31 -7.74
N ARG A 298 7.96 -1.01 -7.44
CA ARG A 298 7.39 0.02 -8.30
C ARG A 298 8.11 0.10 -9.65
N ASN A 299 9.44 0.16 -9.66
CA ASN A 299 10.20 0.22 -10.90
C ASN A 299 9.93 -1.02 -11.76
N TYR A 300 9.93 -2.20 -11.15
CA TYR A 300 9.63 -3.43 -11.87
C TYR A 300 8.20 -3.43 -12.42
N LEU A 301 7.19 -3.07 -11.61
CA LEU A 301 5.80 -3.02 -12.03
C LEU A 301 5.60 -2.07 -13.22
N PHE A 302 6.08 -0.82 -13.10
CA PHE A 302 5.89 0.19 -14.15
C PHE A 302 6.60 -0.21 -15.44
N ASN A 303 7.86 -0.65 -15.36
CA ASN A 303 8.66 -1.02 -16.52
C ASN A 303 8.16 -2.30 -17.22
N GLN A 304 7.33 -3.12 -16.55
CA GLN A 304 6.66 -4.29 -17.13
C GLN A 304 5.21 -4.00 -17.52
N THR A 305 4.72 -2.77 -17.32
CA THR A 305 3.33 -2.40 -17.63
C THR A 305 3.27 -1.65 -18.95
N SER A 306 2.40 -2.11 -19.83
CA SER A 306 2.07 -1.47 -21.09
C SER A 306 0.56 -1.26 -21.20
N LEU A 307 0.16 -0.32 -22.04
CA LEU A 307 -1.22 -0.14 -22.47
C LEU A 307 -1.35 -0.63 -23.91
N ASN A 308 -2.34 -1.46 -24.19
CA ASN A 308 -2.60 -1.95 -25.55
C ASN A 308 -2.73 -0.77 -26.50
N GLY A 309 -1.81 -0.63 -27.47
CA GLY A 309 -1.73 0.56 -28.34
C GLY A 309 -0.34 1.18 -28.39
N GLY A 310 0.68 0.52 -27.80
CA GLY A 310 2.08 0.93 -27.94
C GLY A 310 2.59 1.89 -26.86
N VAL A 311 1.79 2.17 -25.83
CA VAL A 311 2.23 3.02 -24.71
C VAL A 311 2.80 2.17 -23.58
N LYS A 312 4.01 2.48 -23.12
CA LYS A 312 4.69 1.83 -22.00
C LYS A 312 4.85 2.80 -20.83
N LEU A 313 4.69 2.26 -19.63
CA LEU A 313 4.99 3.02 -18.42
C LEU A 313 6.46 2.85 -18.05
N HIS A 314 7.06 3.88 -17.50
CA HIS A 314 8.44 3.83 -17.04
C HIS A 314 8.58 4.44 -15.65
N SER A 315 9.36 3.80 -14.77
CA SER A 315 9.70 4.31 -13.45
C SER A 315 11.20 4.19 -13.21
N SER A 316 11.81 5.30 -12.77
CA SER A 316 13.25 5.44 -12.52
C SER A 316 13.55 5.89 -11.08
N MET A 317 12.79 5.40 -10.09
CA MET A 317 13.04 5.71 -8.68
C MET A 317 14.39 5.16 -8.22
N GLN A 318 15.09 5.92 -7.39
CA GLN A 318 16.34 5.52 -6.76
C GLN A 318 16.15 5.28 -5.27
N THR A 319 16.62 4.14 -4.77
CA THR A 319 16.42 3.73 -3.36
C THR A 319 16.99 4.75 -2.37
N MET A 320 18.22 5.24 -2.58
CA MET A 320 18.85 6.22 -1.69
C MET A 320 18.14 7.56 -1.69
N SER A 321 17.71 8.05 -2.85
CA SER A 321 16.96 9.31 -2.97
C SER A 321 15.59 9.20 -2.31
N TYR A 322 14.90 8.06 -2.48
CA TYR A 322 13.61 7.81 -1.86
C TYR A 322 13.72 7.66 -0.33
N MET A 323 14.72 6.95 0.15
CA MET A 323 15.03 6.83 1.56
C MET A 323 15.33 8.19 2.19
N GLY A 324 16.18 9.00 1.57
CA GLY A 324 16.49 10.36 2.01
C GLY A 324 15.24 11.26 2.05
N LEU A 325 14.33 11.09 1.07
CA LEU A 325 13.04 11.77 1.07
C LEU A 325 12.18 11.34 2.26
N LEU A 326 12.07 10.04 2.53
CA LEU A 326 11.27 9.54 3.67
C LEU A 326 11.85 10.02 5.01
N ILE A 327 13.16 9.92 5.22
CA ILE A 327 13.83 10.39 6.45
C ILE A 327 13.58 11.89 6.64
N THR A 328 13.86 12.71 5.63
CA THR A 328 13.67 14.16 5.74
C THR A 328 12.21 14.55 5.92
N ASN A 329 11.29 13.87 5.28
CA ASN A 329 9.85 14.09 5.47
C ASN A 329 9.39 13.69 6.88
N SER A 330 9.89 12.58 7.42
CA SER A 330 9.59 12.16 8.79
C SER A 330 10.14 13.18 9.81
N LEU A 331 11.38 13.64 9.65
CA LEU A 331 11.97 14.66 10.51
C LEU A 331 11.17 15.97 10.46
N ILE A 332 10.86 16.46 9.26
CA ILE A 332 10.06 17.68 9.07
C ILE A 332 8.70 17.54 9.78
N THR A 333 8.05 16.38 9.66
CA THR A 333 6.74 16.15 10.27
C THR A 333 6.83 16.03 11.78
N ILE A 334 7.83 15.34 12.33
CA ILE A 334 8.04 15.17 13.78
C ILE A 334 8.37 16.51 14.42
N PHE A 335 9.38 17.24 13.91
CA PHE A 335 9.80 18.52 14.49
C PHE A 335 8.74 19.62 14.37
N SER A 336 7.85 19.53 13.39
CA SER A 336 6.71 20.44 13.28
C SER A 336 5.47 19.98 14.04
N LEU A 337 5.53 18.88 14.82
CA LEU A 337 4.38 18.27 15.50
C LEU A 337 3.21 17.98 14.53
N GLY A 338 3.54 17.59 13.31
CA GLY A 338 2.55 17.28 12.25
C GLY A 338 2.13 18.46 11.37
N TRP A 339 2.43 19.72 11.76
CA TRP A 339 2.00 20.89 10.98
C TRP A 339 2.62 20.97 9.59
N ALA A 340 3.79 20.43 9.37
CA ALA A 340 4.45 20.40 8.07
C ALA A 340 4.14 19.11 7.25
N ALA A 341 3.19 18.28 7.67
CA ALA A 341 2.74 17.11 6.89
C ALA A 341 2.37 17.45 5.44
N PRO A 342 1.68 18.58 5.13
CA PRO A 342 1.41 19.00 3.75
C PRO A 342 2.67 19.20 2.90
N VAL A 343 3.75 19.71 3.50
CA VAL A 343 5.05 19.86 2.81
C VAL A 343 5.61 18.51 2.43
N ALA A 344 5.57 17.55 3.36
CA ALA A 344 6.02 16.18 3.14
C ALA A 344 5.23 15.48 2.01
N GLU A 345 3.89 15.66 1.98
CA GLU A 345 3.03 15.09 0.93
C GLU A 345 3.36 15.69 -0.45
N ILE A 346 3.55 16.98 -0.56
CA ILE A 346 3.91 17.65 -1.83
C ILE A 346 5.30 17.21 -2.32
N ARG A 347 6.28 17.13 -1.41
CA ARG A 347 7.63 16.62 -1.75
C ARG A 347 7.57 15.19 -2.27
N HIS A 348 6.78 14.34 -1.60
CA HIS A 348 6.58 12.94 -2.02
C HIS A 348 5.91 12.86 -3.39
N ALA A 349 4.82 13.59 -3.62
CA ALA A 349 4.12 13.62 -4.91
C ALA A 349 5.03 14.08 -6.06
N ARG A 350 5.81 15.14 -5.83
CA ARG A 350 6.78 15.66 -6.80
C ARG A 350 7.88 14.65 -7.13
N TYR A 351 8.41 13.95 -6.12
CA TYR A 351 9.42 12.92 -6.33
C TYR A 351 8.86 11.76 -7.18
N ILE A 352 7.66 11.28 -6.86
CA ILE A 352 7.00 10.21 -7.60
C ILE A 352 6.72 10.64 -9.06
N ALA A 353 6.22 11.85 -9.27
CA ALA A 353 5.96 12.39 -10.61
C ALA A 353 7.27 12.44 -11.43
N ASN A 354 8.31 13.05 -10.91
CA ASN A 354 9.60 13.19 -11.60
C ASN A 354 10.25 11.84 -11.94
N ALA A 355 9.99 10.80 -11.14
CA ALA A 355 10.49 9.45 -11.37
C ALA A 355 9.60 8.63 -12.32
N THR A 356 8.52 9.19 -12.83
CA THR A 356 7.54 8.49 -13.69
C THR A 356 7.55 9.10 -15.08
N ALA A 357 7.57 8.25 -16.10
CA ALA A 357 7.41 8.67 -17.49
C ALA A 357 6.49 7.69 -18.24
N VAL A 358 5.95 8.19 -19.34
CA VAL A 358 5.11 7.43 -20.27
C VAL A 358 5.76 7.52 -21.65
N GLU A 359 6.02 6.39 -22.27
CA GLU A 359 6.65 6.27 -23.58
C GLU A 359 5.62 5.81 -24.59
N GLY A 360 5.52 6.50 -25.73
CA GLY A 360 4.61 6.17 -26.82
C GLY A 360 3.72 7.33 -27.27
N ASP A 361 2.91 7.08 -28.28
CA ASP A 361 2.02 8.09 -28.85
C ASP A 361 0.71 8.20 -28.07
N LEU A 362 0.64 9.21 -27.18
CA LEU A 362 -0.56 9.52 -26.39
C LEU A 362 -1.72 10.08 -27.25
N ALA A 363 -1.46 10.57 -28.48
CA ALA A 363 -2.49 11.09 -29.35
C ALA A 363 -3.33 9.97 -29.98
N LEU A 364 -2.70 8.87 -30.37
CA LEU A 364 -3.39 7.67 -30.90
C LEU A 364 -4.32 7.05 -29.84
N LEU A 365 -3.90 7.00 -28.58
CA LEU A 365 -4.76 6.53 -27.48
C LEU A 365 -6.01 7.40 -27.32
N HIS A 366 -5.85 8.71 -27.45
CA HIS A 366 -6.96 9.66 -27.33
C HIS A 366 -8.01 9.48 -28.42
N VAL A 367 -7.59 9.29 -29.68
CA VAL A 367 -8.51 9.08 -30.83
C VAL A 367 -9.30 7.78 -30.65
N GLN A 368 -8.65 6.68 -30.28
CA GLN A 368 -9.29 5.39 -30.04
C GLN A 368 -10.30 5.46 -28.88
N ALA A 369 -9.95 6.11 -27.79
CA ALA A 369 -10.81 6.21 -26.61
C ALA A 369 -12.00 7.16 -26.81
N HIS A 370 -11.89 8.23 -27.64
CA HIS A 370 -13.01 9.12 -27.96
C HIS A 370 -14.06 8.51 -28.87
N GLN A 371 -13.64 7.71 -29.86
CA GLN A 371 -14.57 6.96 -30.73
C GLN A 371 -15.39 5.95 -29.91
N ASP A 372 -14.80 5.41 -28.86
CA ASP A 372 -15.44 4.42 -27.98
C ASP A 372 -16.40 5.06 -26.96
N THR A 373 -16.13 6.30 -26.49
CA THR A 373 -16.99 7.00 -25.52
C THR A 373 -18.31 7.45 -26.14
N ALA A 374 -18.33 7.80 -27.42
CA ALA A 374 -19.54 8.19 -28.12
C ALA A 374 -20.57 7.04 -28.24
N ASN A 375 -20.09 5.78 -28.32
CA ASN A 375 -20.95 4.61 -28.42
C ASN A 375 -21.38 4.04 -27.04
N SER A 376 -20.71 4.42 -25.94
CA SER A 376 -21.01 3.87 -24.59
C SER A 376 -21.84 4.79 -23.72
N ALA A 377 -22.00 6.07 -24.07
CA ALA A 377 -22.73 7.05 -23.27
C ALA A 377 -24.17 6.61 -22.95
N LEU A 378 -24.86 5.97 -23.90
CA LEU A 378 -26.21 5.45 -23.70
C LEU A 378 -26.26 4.19 -22.81
N ALA A 379 -25.22 3.36 -22.85
CA ALA A 379 -25.12 2.17 -22.01
C ALA A 379 -24.68 2.53 -20.57
N GLU A 380 -23.86 3.59 -20.40
CA GLU A 380 -23.43 4.08 -19.10
C GLU A 380 -24.54 4.80 -18.32
N GLU A 381 -25.43 5.55 -19.01
CA GLU A 381 -26.64 6.11 -18.40
C GLU A 381 -27.57 5.02 -17.87
N ALA A 382 -27.74 3.92 -18.60
CA ALA A 382 -28.55 2.80 -18.15
C ALA A 382 -27.90 2.05 -16.94
N VAL A 383 -26.57 1.89 -16.93
CA VAL A 383 -25.83 1.28 -15.82
C VAL A 383 -25.78 2.23 -14.62
N GLN A 384 -25.63 3.54 -14.79
CA GLN A 384 -25.74 4.52 -13.72
C GLN A 384 -27.14 4.56 -13.10
N ALA A 385 -28.20 4.43 -13.89
CA ALA A 385 -29.57 4.33 -13.39
C ALA A 385 -29.82 3.05 -12.56
N LEU A 386 -29.11 1.95 -12.88
CA LEU A 386 -29.14 0.69 -12.12
C LEU A 386 -28.19 0.68 -10.92
N ASP A 387 -27.06 1.41 -10.96
CA ASP A 387 -26.05 1.48 -9.88
C ASP A 387 -26.39 2.53 -8.80
N LEU A 388 -27.40 3.39 -9.01
CA LEU A 388 -27.86 4.38 -8.02
C LEU A 388 -28.47 3.75 -6.75
N GLY A 389 -28.61 2.43 -6.69
CA GLY A 389 -29.12 1.70 -5.52
C GLY A 389 -28.09 1.10 -4.58
N VAL A 390 -26.82 0.91 -4.98
CA VAL A 390 -25.83 0.15 -4.18
C VAL A 390 -24.44 0.78 -4.28
N GLY A 391 -24.32 2.04 -3.91
CA GLY A 391 -23.02 2.66 -3.64
C GLY A 391 -22.54 2.23 -2.25
N LEU A 392 -21.89 1.08 -2.12
CA LEU A 392 -21.12 0.65 -0.94
C LEU A 392 -19.64 1.03 -1.11
#